data_85a4087f27b818cb9e35ac18c1a1912f
#
_entry.id   85a4087f27b818cb9e35ac18c1a1912f
#
_cell.length_a   1.000
_cell.length_b   1.000
_cell.length_c   1.000
_cell.angle_alpha   90.00
_cell.angle_beta   90.00
_cell.angle_gamma   90.00
#
_symmetry.space_group_name_H-M   'P 1'
#
loop_
_entity.id
_entity.type
_entity.pdbx_description
1 polymer ?
#
loop_
_entity_poly.entity_id
_entity_poly.type
_entity_poly.pdbx_seq_one_letter_code
_entity_poly.pdbx_strand_id
1 'polypeptide(L)'
;MPSVLRSLLVAALLTFGVAVSAGAAPAQNIFRLQNGLTVLVREDHRFPLASVRLYVKAGSAWERPEEAGISHLLEHMVFKGSKTRPEGVDKALESAGGYLNASTSYDQTIYLTDLPAARWKTAMEAVRDLAFDPLLRQADLDAEREVVLAEMKQRGDNPYTKLLHATFAGALKGTPYERPVIGLEQTLRAATPDSIRAYIERRYDPRDMLLVVAGDVQAAAVAAEAETLFGGYTNRNVAEAAEKYNPR
;
A
#
# COMPACT_ATOMS: atom_id res chain seq x y z
N MET A 1 -34.38 24.45 63.11
CA MET A 1 -33.94 24.98 61.80
C MET A 1 -32.41 24.71 61.56
N PRO A 2 -31.98 23.52 61.24
CA PRO A 2 -30.68 23.37 60.57
C PRO A 2 -30.62 22.34 59.47
N SER A 3 -31.72 21.97 58.80
CA SER A 3 -31.68 20.94 57.74
C SER A 3 -31.70 21.47 56.32
N VAL A 4 -32.08 22.70 56.10
CA VAL A 4 -32.21 23.28 54.75
C VAL A 4 -30.89 23.81 54.21
N LEU A 5 -29.97 24.21 55.11
CA LEU A 5 -28.66 24.77 54.71
C LEU A 5 -27.62 23.68 54.22
N ARG A 6 -27.83 22.43 54.59
CA ARG A 6 -26.99 21.30 54.13
C ARG A 6 -27.32 20.80 52.74
N SER A 7 -28.57 20.97 52.31
CA SER A 7 -29.01 20.51 51.00
C SER A 7 -28.64 21.45 49.84
N LEU A 8 -28.37 22.70 50.13
CA LEU A 8 -27.94 23.72 49.14
C LEU A 8 -26.42 23.67 48.82
N LEU A 9 -25.60 23.08 49.70
CA LEU A 9 -24.17 22.96 49.51
C LEU A 9 -23.78 21.71 48.72
N VAL A 10 -24.65 20.70 48.60
CA VAL A 10 -24.41 19.49 47.80
C VAL A 10 -24.81 19.67 46.34
N ALA A 11 -25.75 20.60 46.05
CA ALA A 11 -26.18 20.87 44.69
C ALA A 11 -25.24 21.75 43.87
N ALA A 12 -24.29 22.44 44.51
CA ALA A 12 -23.33 23.33 43.83
C ALA A 12 -22.04 22.67 43.38
N LEU A 13 -21.83 21.39 43.68
CA LEU A 13 -20.58 20.66 43.39
C LEU A 13 -20.66 19.71 42.19
N LEU A 14 -21.78 19.66 41.46
CA LEU A 14 -22.00 18.74 40.35
C LEU A 14 -22.08 19.36 38.95
N THR A 15 -21.67 20.60 38.77
CA THR A 15 -21.66 21.26 37.45
C THR A 15 -20.29 21.80 37.03
N PHE A 16 -19.19 21.17 37.46
CA PHE A 16 -17.95 21.30 36.74
C PHE A 16 -17.99 20.28 35.59
N GLY A 17 -18.82 20.55 34.63
CA GLY A 17 -18.76 19.86 33.32
C GLY A 17 -17.39 20.19 32.72
N VAL A 18 -16.49 19.20 32.72
CA VAL A 18 -15.30 19.23 31.88
C VAL A 18 -15.86 19.25 30.45
N ALA A 19 -15.90 20.44 29.87
CA ALA A 19 -16.07 20.57 28.43
C ALA A 19 -14.82 19.96 27.80
N VAL A 20 -14.83 18.64 27.55
CA VAL A 20 -13.91 18.02 26.63
C VAL A 20 -14.26 18.66 25.29
N SER A 21 -13.50 19.66 24.89
CA SER A 21 -13.55 20.15 23.53
C SER A 21 -13.16 18.94 22.66
N ALA A 22 -14.16 18.28 22.07
CA ALA A 22 -13.95 17.36 20.98
C ALA A 22 -13.25 18.20 19.89
N GLY A 23 -11.94 18.10 19.82
CA GLY A 23 -11.19 18.71 18.73
C GLY A 23 -11.85 18.21 17.43
N ALA A 24 -12.22 19.12 16.54
CA ALA A 24 -12.76 18.75 15.25
C ALA A 24 -11.82 17.73 14.63
N ALA A 25 -12.36 16.60 14.17
CA ALA A 25 -11.58 15.63 13.43
C ALA A 25 -10.88 16.35 12.26
N PRO A 26 -9.57 16.11 12.03
CA PRO A 26 -8.86 16.80 10.97
C PRO A 26 -9.59 16.60 9.63
N ALA A 27 -9.72 17.71 8.88
CA ALA A 27 -10.41 17.68 7.60
C ALA A 27 -9.72 16.67 6.65
N GLN A 28 -10.53 15.83 6.03
CA GLN A 28 -10.07 14.92 4.97
C GLN A 28 -10.40 15.56 3.63
N ASN A 29 -9.39 15.69 2.76
CA ASN A 29 -9.56 16.18 1.41
C ASN A 29 -9.41 15.00 0.44
N ILE A 30 -10.44 14.74 -0.36
CA ILE A 30 -10.44 13.69 -1.37
C ILE A 30 -10.46 14.34 -2.74
N PHE A 31 -9.50 13.99 -3.57
CA PHE A 31 -9.39 14.43 -4.97
C PHE A 31 -9.45 13.20 -5.88
N ARG A 32 -9.94 13.38 -7.08
CA ARG A 32 -9.91 12.37 -8.13
C ARG A 32 -9.25 12.94 -9.35
N LEU A 33 -8.12 12.35 -9.76
CA LEU A 33 -7.38 12.77 -10.94
C LEU A 33 -8.14 12.40 -12.23
N GLN A 34 -7.77 12.99 -13.36
CA GLN A 34 -8.43 12.72 -14.65
C GLN A 34 -8.29 11.25 -15.07
N ASN A 35 -7.18 10.59 -14.74
CA ASN A 35 -6.96 9.16 -14.99
C ASN A 35 -7.69 8.22 -14.02
N GLY A 36 -8.42 8.78 -13.04
CA GLY A 36 -9.23 8.04 -12.08
C GLY A 36 -8.55 7.68 -10.76
N LEU A 37 -7.24 8.02 -10.57
CA LEU A 37 -6.57 7.85 -9.28
C LEU A 37 -7.27 8.66 -8.20
N THR A 38 -7.59 8.01 -7.08
CA THR A 38 -8.11 8.70 -5.90
C THR A 38 -6.96 9.13 -5.00
N VAL A 39 -6.96 10.41 -4.59
CA VAL A 39 -5.98 11.00 -3.68
C VAL A 39 -6.69 11.44 -2.42
N LEU A 40 -6.32 10.87 -1.28
CA LEU A 40 -6.81 11.24 0.04
C LEU A 40 -5.72 11.97 0.78
N VAL A 41 -5.98 13.19 1.22
CA VAL A 41 -5.04 13.98 2.00
C VAL A 41 -5.61 14.27 3.38
N ARG A 42 -4.81 13.98 4.40
CA ARG A 42 -5.09 14.34 5.78
C ARG A 42 -4.02 15.28 6.30
N GLU A 43 -4.35 16.56 6.40
CA GLU A 43 -3.45 17.56 7.01
C GLU A 43 -3.35 17.34 8.51
N ASP A 44 -2.14 17.27 9.02
CA ASP A 44 -1.84 17.18 10.44
C ASP A 44 -0.50 17.87 10.74
N HIS A 45 -0.57 19.10 11.22
CA HIS A 45 0.60 19.97 11.43
C HIS A 45 1.22 19.84 12.84
N ARG A 46 0.83 18.82 13.61
CA ARG A 46 1.35 18.63 14.98
C ARG A 46 2.81 18.20 15.01
N PHE A 47 3.27 17.51 13.96
CA PHE A 47 4.64 17.04 13.82
C PHE A 47 5.13 17.29 12.39
N PRO A 48 6.41 17.64 12.19
CA PRO A 48 6.98 17.90 10.86
C PRO A 48 7.27 16.58 10.10
N LEU A 49 6.29 15.72 9.98
CA LEU A 49 6.36 14.43 9.32
C LEU A 49 5.30 14.33 8.21
N ALA A 50 5.62 13.58 7.17
CA ALA A 50 4.70 13.17 6.14
C ALA A 50 4.75 11.66 5.94
N SER A 51 3.58 11.08 5.77
CA SER A 51 3.34 9.67 5.50
C SER A 51 2.68 9.55 4.14
N VAL A 52 3.28 8.80 3.22
CA VAL A 52 2.74 8.55 1.88
C VAL A 52 2.50 7.06 1.69
N ARG A 53 1.30 6.70 1.25
CA ARG A 53 0.89 5.33 0.99
C ARG A 53 0.23 5.26 -0.38
N LEU A 54 0.67 4.36 -1.24
CA LEU A 54 -0.02 4.03 -2.48
C LEU A 54 -0.57 2.61 -2.36
N TYR A 55 -1.89 2.50 -2.29
CA TYR A 55 -2.62 1.24 -2.33
C TYR A 55 -2.94 0.89 -3.77
N VAL A 56 -2.61 -0.31 -4.17
CA VAL A 56 -2.93 -0.88 -5.49
C VAL A 56 -3.81 -2.08 -5.28
N LYS A 57 -4.96 -2.15 -5.93
CA LYS A 57 -5.87 -3.31 -5.93
C LYS A 57 -5.30 -4.44 -6.79
N ALA A 58 -4.12 -4.91 -6.38
CA ALA A 58 -3.35 -5.98 -7.00
C ALA A 58 -2.66 -6.78 -5.90
N GLY A 59 -2.91 -8.07 -5.85
CA GLY A 59 -2.39 -9.01 -4.87
C GLY A 59 -2.66 -10.44 -5.33
N SER A 60 -2.38 -11.44 -4.52
CA SER A 60 -2.42 -12.83 -4.97
C SER A 60 -3.82 -13.32 -5.41
N ALA A 61 -4.90 -12.71 -4.92
CA ALA A 61 -6.25 -13.05 -5.37
C ALA A 61 -6.56 -12.58 -6.80
N TRP A 62 -5.74 -11.66 -7.34
CA TRP A 62 -5.89 -11.11 -8.69
C TRP A 62 -4.96 -11.78 -9.72
N GLU A 63 -4.15 -12.75 -9.28
CA GLU A 63 -3.24 -13.50 -10.10
C GLU A 63 -3.97 -14.62 -10.84
N ARG A 64 -3.56 -14.89 -12.08
CA ARG A 64 -3.94 -16.11 -12.78
C ARG A 64 -3.25 -17.32 -12.11
N PRO A 65 -3.80 -18.53 -12.21
CA PRO A 65 -3.20 -19.71 -11.59
C PRO A 65 -1.73 -19.94 -11.97
N GLU A 66 -1.38 -19.67 -13.24
CA GLU A 66 -0.03 -19.78 -13.78
C GLU A 66 0.94 -18.67 -13.35
N GLU A 67 0.43 -17.62 -12.70
CA GLU A 67 1.19 -16.46 -12.22
C GLU A 67 1.29 -16.43 -10.68
N ALA A 68 0.88 -17.49 -9.99
CA ALA A 68 0.81 -17.51 -8.53
C ALA A 68 2.13 -17.07 -7.89
N GLY A 69 2.09 -15.97 -7.09
CA GLY A 69 3.23 -15.35 -6.43
C GLY A 69 3.86 -14.18 -7.19
N ILE A 70 3.36 -13.82 -8.37
CA ILE A 70 3.93 -12.74 -9.17
C ILE A 70 3.79 -11.37 -8.48
N SER A 71 2.73 -11.14 -7.69
CA SER A 71 2.55 -9.91 -6.92
C SER A 71 3.64 -9.73 -5.86
N HIS A 72 3.94 -10.80 -5.13
CA HIS A 72 4.98 -10.81 -4.10
C HIS A 72 6.38 -10.71 -4.72
N LEU A 73 6.62 -11.41 -5.82
CA LEU A 73 7.88 -11.30 -6.55
C LEU A 73 8.09 -9.88 -7.10
N LEU A 74 7.04 -9.22 -7.61
CA LEU A 74 7.09 -7.82 -8.02
C LEU A 74 7.43 -6.90 -6.84
N GLU A 75 6.88 -7.16 -5.64
CA GLU A 75 7.22 -6.41 -4.42
C GLU A 75 8.75 -6.43 -4.18
N HIS A 76 9.42 -7.57 -4.32
CA HIS A 76 10.88 -7.66 -4.21
C HIS A 76 11.59 -6.89 -5.33
N MET A 77 11.09 -7.01 -6.55
CA MET A 77 11.72 -6.44 -7.75
C MET A 77 11.70 -4.91 -7.79
N VAL A 78 10.68 -4.26 -7.23
CA VAL A 78 10.55 -2.79 -7.30
C VAL A 78 11.66 -2.06 -6.56
N PHE A 79 12.30 -2.68 -5.58
CA PHE A 79 13.43 -2.10 -4.84
C PHE A 79 14.76 -2.16 -5.61
N LYS A 80 14.84 -2.93 -6.71
CA LYS A 80 16.07 -3.10 -7.49
C LYS A 80 16.36 -1.96 -8.47
N GLY A 81 15.55 -0.94 -8.44
CA GLY A 81 15.70 0.28 -9.22
C GLY A 81 14.52 0.61 -10.10
N SER A 82 14.44 1.89 -10.43
CA SER A 82 13.43 2.45 -11.33
C SER A 82 14.10 3.15 -12.51
N LYS A 83 13.32 3.56 -13.51
CA LYS A 83 13.83 4.34 -14.64
C LYS A 83 14.51 5.64 -14.20
N THR A 84 14.01 6.28 -13.15
CA THR A 84 14.55 7.55 -12.62
C THR A 84 15.64 7.33 -11.57
N ARG A 85 15.63 6.18 -10.89
CA ARG A 85 16.56 5.81 -9.81
C ARG A 85 17.10 4.39 -10.03
N PRO A 86 18.02 4.20 -11.00
CA PRO A 86 18.47 2.85 -11.39
C PRO A 86 19.29 2.13 -10.31
N GLU A 87 19.81 2.85 -9.33
CA GLU A 87 20.61 2.32 -8.21
C GLU A 87 19.73 1.90 -6.99
N GLY A 88 18.42 2.04 -7.09
CA GLY A 88 17.45 1.79 -6.02
C GLY A 88 16.74 3.05 -5.56
N VAL A 89 15.49 2.87 -5.17
CA VAL A 89 14.63 3.97 -4.69
C VAL A 89 14.89 4.27 -3.20
N ASP A 90 15.29 3.26 -2.44
CA ASP A 90 15.59 3.27 -1.01
C ASP A 90 16.69 4.26 -0.63
N LYS A 91 17.82 4.27 -1.34
CA LYS A 91 18.98 5.14 -1.05
C LYS A 91 18.63 6.62 -0.98
N ALA A 92 17.77 7.08 -1.89
CA ALA A 92 17.34 8.48 -1.93
C ALA A 92 16.48 8.85 -0.71
N LEU A 93 15.67 7.92 -0.24
CA LEU A 93 14.80 8.11 0.92
C LEU A 93 15.55 7.98 2.24
N GLU A 94 16.43 7.01 2.37
CA GLU A 94 17.29 6.84 3.56
C GLU A 94 18.17 8.07 3.78
N SER A 95 18.77 8.61 2.72
CA SER A 95 19.56 9.84 2.79
C SER A 95 18.71 11.08 3.19
N ALA A 96 17.41 11.03 2.94
CA ALA A 96 16.44 12.06 3.36
C ALA A 96 15.89 11.84 4.79
N GLY A 97 16.36 10.81 5.50
CA GLY A 97 15.86 10.41 6.82
C GLY A 97 14.50 9.70 6.79
N GLY A 98 14.17 9.11 5.65
CA GLY A 98 12.91 8.40 5.44
C GLY A 98 13.03 6.89 5.60
N TYR A 99 11.87 6.25 5.73
CA TYR A 99 11.70 4.80 5.72
C TYR A 99 10.84 4.42 4.52
N LEU A 100 11.24 3.41 3.75
CA LEU A 100 10.53 2.89 2.60
C LEU A 100 10.25 1.40 2.79
N ASN A 101 9.03 0.99 2.47
CA ASN A 101 8.65 -0.42 2.48
C ASN A 101 7.52 -0.71 1.48
N ALA A 102 7.25 -1.99 1.27
CA ALA A 102 6.09 -2.47 0.57
C ALA A 102 5.50 -3.70 1.29
N SER A 103 4.27 -4.04 0.97
CA SER A 103 3.59 -5.22 1.50
C SER A 103 2.56 -5.72 0.52
N THR A 104 2.59 -7.01 0.25
CA THR A 104 1.61 -7.71 -0.59
C THR A 104 0.70 -8.60 0.26
N SER A 105 -0.60 -8.51 -0.01
CA SER A 105 -1.63 -9.37 0.57
C SER A 105 -2.41 -10.10 -0.53
N TYR A 106 -3.53 -10.72 -0.16
CA TYR A 106 -4.44 -11.32 -1.15
C TYR A 106 -5.05 -10.27 -2.06
N ASP A 107 -5.53 -9.15 -1.51
CA ASP A 107 -6.37 -8.19 -2.23
C ASP A 107 -5.60 -6.99 -2.77
N GLN A 108 -4.43 -6.66 -2.18
CA GLN A 108 -3.73 -5.41 -2.44
C GLN A 108 -2.23 -5.52 -2.24
N THR A 109 -1.51 -4.63 -2.92
CA THR A 109 -0.13 -4.26 -2.64
C THR A 109 -0.09 -2.82 -2.15
N ILE A 110 0.71 -2.54 -1.14
CA ILE A 110 0.88 -1.21 -0.55
C ILE A 110 2.35 -0.83 -0.67
N TYR A 111 2.62 0.33 -1.25
CA TYR A 111 3.91 1.00 -1.21
C TYR A 111 3.83 2.12 -0.19
N LEU A 112 4.79 2.20 0.72
CA LEU A 112 4.69 3.11 1.85
C LEU A 112 6.04 3.76 2.18
N THR A 113 5.97 5.03 2.57
CA THR A 113 7.14 5.76 3.06
C THR A 113 6.73 6.79 4.10
N ASP A 114 7.58 6.96 5.10
CA ASP A 114 7.48 7.97 6.15
C ASP A 114 8.78 8.78 6.17
N LEU A 115 8.70 10.12 6.23
CA LEU A 115 9.87 10.98 6.19
C LEU A 115 9.56 12.39 6.74
N PRO A 116 10.59 13.24 6.96
CA PRO A 116 10.38 14.64 7.31
C PRO A 116 9.50 15.36 6.28
N ALA A 117 8.53 16.14 6.74
CA ALA A 117 7.52 16.80 5.91
C ALA A 117 8.13 17.65 4.77
N ALA A 118 9.27 18.28 4.99
CA ALA A 118 9.97 19.05 3.96
C ALA A 118 10.35 18.23 2.69
N ARG A 119 10.26 16.90 2.76
CA ARG A 119 10.61 15.96 1.68
C ARG A 119 9.41 15.18 1.14
N TRP A 120 8.19 15.57 1.45
CA TRP A 120 6.98 14.85 1.04
C TRP A 120 6.87 14.60 -0.47
N LYS A 121 7.40 15.50 -1.32
CA LYS A 121 7.45 15.30 -2.78
C LYS A 121 8.33 14.12 -3.15
N THR A 122 9.50 14.00 -2.53
CA THR A 122 10.41 12.85 -2.74
C THR A 122 9.72 11.53 -2.37
N ALA A 123 8.88 11.54 -1.33
CA ALA A 123 8.05 10.39 -0.98
C ALA A 123 7.05 10.00 -2.07
N MET A 124 6.35 10.98 -2.63
CA MET A 124 5.40 10.75 -3.71
C MET A 124 6.09 10.23 -4.99
N GLU A 125 7.24 10.80 -5.34
CA GLU A 125 8.07 10.31 -6.44
C GLU A 125 8.50 8.86 -6.23
N ALA A 126 8.93 8.51 -5.01
CA ALA A 126 9.38 7.17 -4.68
C ALA A 126 8.26 6.13 -4.86
N VAL A 127 7.08 6.35 -4.27
CA VAL A 127 5.97 5.39 -4.43
C VAL A 127 5.47 5.30 -5.88
N ARG A 128 5.56 6.40 -6.66
CA ARG A 128 5.31 6.38 -8.09
C ARG A 128 6.32 5.48 -8.81
N ASP A 129 7.60 5.65 -8.54
CA ASP A 129 8.67 4.88 -9.17
C ASP A 129 8.53 3.38 -8.90
N LEU A 130 8.22 3.01 -7.65
CA LEU A 130 7.98 1.60 -7.29
C LEU A 130 6.80 1.00 -8.05
N ALA A 131 5.71 1.75 -8.19
CA ALA A 131 4.48 1.21 -8.77
C ALA A 131 4.51 1.17 -10.31
N PHE A 132 5.11 2.17 -10.97
CA PHE A 132 4.92 2.36 -12.41
C PHE A 132 6.17 2.18 -13.26
N ASP A 133 7.36 2.36 -12.66
CA ASP A 133 8.59 2.44 -13.44
C ASP A 133 9.72 1.49 -12.97
N PRO A 134 9.44 0.27 -12.46
CA PRO A 134 10.49 -0.66 -12.06
C PRO A 134 11.31 -1.12 -13.28
N LEU A 135 12.62 -1.30 -13.11
CA LEU A 135 13.51 -1.69 -14.22
C LEU A 135 13.34 -3.15 -14.63
N LEU A 136 13.00 -4.06 -13.73
CA LEU A 136 12.76 -5.47 -13.98
C LEU A 136 13.87 -6.13 -14.81
N ARG A 137 15.14 -5.97 -14.38
CA ARG A 137 16.29 -6.58 -15.05
C ARG A 137 16.32 -8.09 -14.82
N GLN A 138 16.73 -8.88 -15.81
CA GLN A 138 16.78 -10.34 -15.68
C GLN A 138 17.70 -10.79 -14.53
N ALA A 139 18.89 -10.16 -14.39
CA ALA A 139 19.83 -10.51 -13.32
C ALA A 139 19.26 -10.27 -11.91
N ASP A 140 18.50 -9.17 -11.72
CA ASP A 140 17.82 -8.87 -10.46
C ASP A 140 16.72 -9.89 -10.19
N LEU A 141 15.94 -10.25 -11.21
CA LEU A 141 14.89 -11.27 -11.09
C LEU A 141 15.47 -12.63 -10.70
N ASP A 142 16.59 -13.04 -11.30
CA ASP A 142 17.21 -14.32 -10.99
C ASP A 142 17.69 -14.35 -9.53
N ALA A 143 18.27 -13.25 -9.04
CA ALA A 143 18.69 -13.11 -7.65
C ALA A 143 17.48 -13.10 -6.69
N GLU A 144 16.47 -12.27 -6.95
CA GLU A 144 15.31 -12.14 -6.07
C GLU A 144 14.43 -13.39 -6.07
N ARG A 145 14.36 -14.13 -7.16
CA ARG A 145 13.68 -15.42 -7.20
C ARG A 145 14.24 -16.38 -6.15
N GLU A 146 15.55 -16.48 -6.01
CA GLU A 146 16.16 -17.35 -5.01
C GLU A 146 15.91 -16.84 -3.58
N VAL A 147 15.86 -15.52 -3.37
CA VAL A 147 15.46 -14.93 -2.09
C VAL A 147 14.02 -15.32 -1.73
N VAL A 148 13.07 -15.15 -2.66
CA VAL A 148 11.66 -15.53 -2.44
C VAL A 148 11.49 -17.03 -2.22
N LEU A 149 12.25 -17.87 -2.93
CA LEU A 149 12.23 -19.32 -2.71
C LEU A 149 12.79 -19.72 -1.34
N ALA A 150 13.84 -19.04 -0.87
CA ALA A 150 14.37 -19.23 0.48
C ALA A 150 13.34 -18.79 1.55
N GLU A 151 12.69 -17.66 1.34
CA GLU A 151 11.61 -17.18 2.21
C GLU A 151 10.42 -18.15 2.23
N MET A 152 10.02 -18.68 1.10
CA MET A 152 8.98 -19.71 1.00
C MET A 152 9.31 -20.92 1.86
N LYS A 153 10.55 -21.40 1.80
CA LYS A 153 11.01 -22.51 2.63
C LYS A 153 10.96 -22.15 4.11
N GLN A 154 11.48 -20.98 4.50
CA GLN A 154 11.47 -20.51 5.89
C GLN A 154 10.04 -20.40 6.45
N ARG A 155 9.13 -19.80 5.67
CA ARG A 155 7.70 -19.70 6.04
C ARG A 155 7.05 -21.08 6.13
N GLY A 156 7.43 -22.01 5.24
CA GLY A 156 6.98 -23.39 5.22
C GLY A 156 7.43 -24.19 6.44
N ASP A 157 8.49 -23.81 7.13
CA ASP A 157 8.94 -24.48 8.37
C ASP A 157 8.16 -24.01 9.61
N ASN A 158 7.47 -22.88 9.55
CA ASN A 158 6.67 -22.34 10.63
C ASN A 158 5.32 -23.09 10.78
N PRO A 159 5.03 -23.74 11.93
CA PRO A 159 3.80 -24.49 12.13
C PRO A 159 2.52 -23.66 12.00
N TYR A 160 2.54 -22.39 12.43
CA TYR A 160 1.41 -21.47 12.31
C TYR A 160 1.12 -21.16 10.84
N THR A 161 2.14 -20.89 10.04
CA THR A 161 1.99 -20.65 8.61
C THR A 161 1.45 -21.88 7.88
N LYS A 162 1.94 -23.09 8.24
CA LYS A 162 1.40 -24.36 7.70
C LYS A 162 -0.10 -24.51 8.01
N LEU A 163 -0.49 -24.26 9.27
CA LEU A 163 -1.89 -24.34 9.67
C LEU A 163 -2.75 -23.34 8.89
N LEU A 164 -2.30 -22.08 8.78
CA LEU A 164 -3.01 -21.04 8.05
C LEU A 164 -3.20 -21.42 6.58
N HIS A 165 -2.14 -21.86 5.91
CA HIS A 165 -2.21 -22.27 4.51
C HIS A 165 -3.13 -23.49 4.32
N ALA A 166 -3.05 -24.49 5.19
CA ALA A 166 -3.93 -25.66 5.14
C ALA A 166 -5.40 -25.27 5.35
N THR A 167 -5.66 -24.34 6.27
CA THR A 167 -7.00 -23.80 6.52
C THR A 167 -7.54 -23.08 5.29
N PHE A 168 -6.77 -22.21 4.66
CA PHE A 168 -7.20 -21.48 3.47
C PHE A 168 -7.39 -22.42 2.27
N ALA A 169 -6.45 -23.34 2.03
CA ALA A 169 -6.55 -24.33 0.97
C ALA A 169 -7.77 -25.25 1.13
N GLY A 170 -8.18 -25.55 2.37
CA GLY A 170 -9.39 -26.32 2.64
C GLY A 170 -10.67 -25.53 2.58
N ALA A 171 -10.73 -24.41 3.32
CA ALA A 171 -11.94 -23.60 3.48
C ALA A 171 -12.28 -22.77 2.22
N LEU A 172 -11.27 -22.35 1.46
CA LEU A 172 -11.41 -21.45 0.31
C LEU A 172 -11.05 -22.16 -1.02
N LYS A 173 -11.14 -23.49 -1.03
CA LYS A 173 -10.86 -24.31 -2.21
C LYS A 173 -11.66 -23.86 -3.42
N GLY A 174 -10.98 -23.75 -4.56
CA GLY A 174 -11.57 -23.28 -5.82
C GLY A 174 -11.68 -21.76 -5.93
N THR A 175 -11.17 -21.03 -4.94
CA THR A 175 -11.07 -19.57 -4.99
C THR A 175 -9.59 -19.14 -5.10
N PRO A 176 -9.30 -17.90 -5.54
CA PRO A 176 -7.92 -17.40 -5.56
C PRO A 176 -7.22 -17.40 -4.18
N TYR A 177 -7.99 -17.36 -3.10
CA TYR A 177 -7.48 -17.36 -1.72
C TYR A 177 -6.97 -18.73 -1.23
N GLU A 178 -7.18 -19.80 -1.99
CA GLU A 178 -6.62 -21.13 -1.66
C GLU A 178 -5.09 -21.16 -1.79
N ARG A 179 -4.52 -20.28 -2.66
CA ARG A 179 -3.08 -20.21 -2.91
C ARG A 179 -2.41 -19.25 -1.92
N PRO A 180 -1.20 -19.57 -1.42
CA PRO A 180 -0.47 -18.65 -0.55
C PRO A 180 -0.02 -17.39 -1.33
N VAL A 181 0.05 -16.24 -0.65
CA VAL A 181 0.48 -14.96 -1.24
C VAL A 181 1.89 -15.06 -1.84
N ILE A 182 2.79 -15.81 -1.19
CA ILE A 182 4.15 -16.04 -1.69
C ILE A 182 4.19 -16.84 -2.99
N GLY A 183 3.07 -17.48 -3.38
CA GLY A 183 2.94 -18.23 -4.62
C GLY A 183 3.40 -19.68 -4.52
N LEU A 184 3.73 -20.26 -5.68
CA LEU A 184 4.16 -21.63 -5.83
C LEU A 184 5.56 -21.67 -6.44
N GLU A 185 6.40 -22.62 -6.04
CA GLU A 185 7.78 -22.72 -6.56
C GLU A 185 7.79 -22.82 -8.10
N GLN A 186 6.89 -23.63 -8.69
CA GLN A 186 6.83 -23.81 -10.12
C GLN A 186 6.55 -22.50 -10.87
N THR A 187 5.61 -21.68 -10.40
CA THR A 187 5.22 -20.42 -11.03
C THR A 187 6.29 -19.35 -10.85
N LEU A 188 6.93 -19.29 -9.67
CA LEU A 188 8.05 -18.40 -9.42
C LEU A 188 9.26 -18.71 -10.33
N ARG A 189 9.58 -20.00 -10.56
CA ARG A 189 10.66 -20.39 -11.46
C ARG A 189 10.34 -20.09 -12.93
N ALA A 190 9.07 -20.06 -13.31
CA ALA A 190 8.63 -19.73 -14.65
C ALA A 190 8.53 -18.22 -14.92
N ALA A 191 8.54 -17.38 -13.86
CA ALA A 191 8.38 -15.94 -13.99
C ALA A 191 9.54 -15.31 -14.78
N THR A 192 9.19 -14.37 -15.66
CA THR A 192 10.12 -13.60 -16.50
C THR A 192 9.87 -12.10 -16.32
N PRO A 193 10.81 -11.22 -16.67
CA PRO A 193 10.55 -9.77 -16.68
C PRO A 193 9.32 -9.40 -17.50
N ASP A 194 9.06 -10.09 -18.61
CA ASP A 194 7.91 -9.82 -19.47
C ASP A 194 6.59 -10.26 -18.82
N SER A 195 6.57 -11.39 -18.10
CA SER A 195 5.37 -11.80 -17.35
C SER A 195 5.05 -10.80 -16.22
N ILE A 196 6.07 -10.25 -15.55
CA ILE A 196 5.88 -9.21 -14.52
C ILE A 196 5.38 -7.90 -15.17
N ARG A 197 5.94 -7.47 -16.31
CA ARG A 197 5.43 -6.30 -17.05
C ARG A 197 3.98 -6.48 -17.47
N ALA A 198 3.63 -7.64 -18.03
CA ALA A 198 2.26 -7.95 -18.41
C ALA A 198 1.31 -7.93 -17.19
N TYR A 199 1.77 -8.39 -16.03
CA TYR A 199 1.01 -8.29 -14.79
C TYR A 199 0.79 -6.83 -14.38
N ILE A 200 1.83 -5.98 -14.39
CA ILE A 200 1.71 -4.55 -14.10
C ILE A 200 0.73 -3.89 -15.08
N GLU A 201 0.89 -4.10 -16.39
CA GLU A 201 0.01 -3.52 -17.41
C GLU A 201 -1.45 -3.90 -17.23
N ARG A 202 -1.73 -5.07 -16.69
CA ARG A 202 -3.08 -5.59 -16.49
C ARG A 202 -3.71 -5.13 -15.17
N ARG A 203 -2.90 -4.93 -14.11
CA ARG A 203 -3.41 -4.74 -12.75
C ARG A 203 -3.16 -3.36 -12.16
N TYR A 204 -2.15 -2.63 -12.63
CA TYR A 204 -1.76 -1.33 -12.08
C TYR A 204 -2.50 -0.18 -12.79
N ASP A 205 -3.84 -0.21 -12.67
CA ASP A 205 -4.72 0.82 -13.20
C ASP A 205 -4.93 1.93 -12.15
N PRO A 206 -4.68 3.21 -12.47
CA PRO A 206 -4.94 4.31 -11.55
C PRO A 206 -6.35 4.34 -10.94
N ARG A 207 -7.36 3.83 -11.66
CA ARG A 207 -8.74 3.74 -11.15
C ARG A 207 -8.91 2.75 -9.99
N ASP A 208 -8.02 1.77 -9.90
CA ASP A 208 -7.96 0.76 -8.83
C ASP A 208 -6.88 1.09 -7.80
N MET A 209 -6.47 2.38 -7.72
CA MET A 209 -5.46 2.85 -6.79
C MET A 209 -5.97 3.97 -5.88
N LEU A 210 -5.38 4.03 -4.68
CA LEU A 210 -5.60 5.07 -3.69
C LEU A 210 -4.26 5.59 -3.19
N LEU A 211 -3.97 6.85 -3.46
CA LEU A 211 -2.83 7.57 -2.88
C LEU A 211 -3.31 8.26 -1.59
N VAL A 212 -2.68 7.93 -0.47
CA VAL A 212 -2.94 8.55 0.82
C VAL A 212 -1.71 9.35 1.24
N VAL A 213 -1.90 10.62 1.54
CA VAL A 213 -0.85 11.50 2.08
C VAL A 213 -1.35 12.09 3.39
N ALA A 214 -0.63 11.86 4.47
CA ALA A 214 -0.99 12.37 5.79
C ALA A 214 0.22 13.04 6.46
N GLY A 215 -0.02 14.12 7.19
CA GLY A 215 1.03 14.82 7.94
C GLY A 215 1.07 16.33 7.71
N ASP A 216 2.23 16.92 7.92
CA ASP A 216 2.46 18.36 7.76
C ASP A 216 2.62 18.72 6.28
N VAL A 217 1.50 18.68 5.58
CA VAL A 217 1.37 18.95 4.14
C VAL A 217 0.14 19.81 3.88
N GLN A 218 0.07 20.45 2.72
CA GLN A 218 -1.11 21.19 2.26
C GLN A 218 -1.84 20.38 1.18
N ALA A 219 -3.12 20.14 1.36
CA ALA A 219 -3.92 19.28 0.50
C ALA A 219 -3.91 19.72 -0.97
N ALA A 220 -4.04 21.03 -1.23
CA ALA A 220 -4.00 21.57 -2.58
C ALA A 220 -2.64 21.34 -3.26
N ALA A 221 -1.54 21.47 -2.52
CA ALA A 221 -0.20 21.24 -3.04
C ALA A 221 0.02 19.75 -3.35
N VAL A 222 -0.46 18.85 -2.47
CA VAL A 222 -0.41 17.41 -2.70
C VAL A 222 -1.22 17.01 -3.94
N ALA A 223 -2.43 17.57 -4.10
CA ALA A 223 -3.27 17.26 -5.27
C ALA A 223 -2.61 17.70 -6.58
N ALA A 224 -2.00 18.91 -6.62
CA ALA A 224 -1.27 19.39 -7.79
C ALA A 224 -0.04 18.53 -8.11
N GLU A 225 0.71 18.12 -7.10
CA GLU A 225 1.86 17.23 -7.30
C GLU A 225 1.41 15.83 -7.76
N ALA A 226 0.31 15.32 -7.20
CA ALA A 226 -0.26 14.04 -7.63
C ALA A 226 -0.65 14.07 -9.11
N GLU A 227 -1.29 15.14 -9.60
CA GLU A 227 -1.59 15.30 -11.02
C GLU A 227 -0.31 15.30 -11.87
N THR A 228 0.73 16.00 -11.42
CA THR A 228 2.02 16.06 -12.13
C THR A 228 2.70 14.69 -12.21
N LEU A 229 2.72 13.94 -11.10
CA LEU A 229 3.47 12.69 -11.01
C LEU A 229 2.69 11.48 -11.55
N PHE A 230 1.37 11.46 -11.38
CA PHE A 230 0.55 10.28 -11.66
C PHE A 230 -0.44 10.49 -12.81
N GLY A 231 -0.78 11.73 -13.17
CA GLY A 231 -1.83 12.04 -14.16
C GLY A 231 -1.56 11.47 -15.55
N GLY A 232 -0.31 11.27 -15.93
CA GLY A 232 0.09 10.71 -17.23
C GLY A 232 -0.04 9.18 -17.34
N TYR A 233 -0.24 8.46 -16.23
CA TYR A 233 -0.38 7.01 -16.26
C TYR A 233 -1.83 6.61 -16.57
N THR A 234 -1.98 5.75 -17.58
CA THR A 234 -3.27 5.20 -17.97
C THR A 234 -3.13 3.70 -18.21
N ASN A 235 -4.12 2.93 -17.79
CA ASN A 235 -4.17 1.52 -18.19
C ASN A 235 -4.69 1.43 -19.64
N ARG A 236 -3.96 0.73 -20.49
CA ARG A 236 -4.30 0.50 -21.90
C ARG A 236 -5.18 -0.74 -22.10
N ASN A 237 -5.24 -1.65 -21.12
CA ASN A 237 -5.93 -2.94 -21.21
C ASN A 237 -7.24 -2.98 -20.40
N VAL A 238 -8.11 -2.00 -20.62
CA VAL A 238 -9.40 -1.83 -19.89
C VAL A 238 -10.32 -3.07 -19.99
N ALA A 239 -10.24 -3.84 -21.08
CA ALA A 239 -11.12 -4.98 -21.33
C ALA A 239 -10.80 -6.19 -20.42
N GLU A 240 -9.55 -6.40 -20.06
CA GLU A 240 -9.11 -7.55 -19.27
C GLU A 240 -9.23 -7.32 -17.75
N ALA A 241 -9.24 -6.06 -17.32
CA ALA A 241 -9.45 -5.67 -15.92
C ALA A 241 -10.88 -6.00 -15.41
N ALA A 242 -11.79 -6.31 -16.31
CA ALA A 242 -13.20 -6.58 -16.03
C ALA A 242 -13.51 -8.07 -15.77
N GLU A 243 -12.56 -9.00 -15.86
CA GLU A 243 -12.75 -10.36 -15.37
C GLU A 243 -12.85 -10.35 -13.84
N LYS A 244 -14.02 -10.01 -13.39
CA LYS A 244 -14.37 -10.01 -11.97
C LYS A 244 -14.39 -11.46 -11.51
N TYR A 245 -13.54 -11.78 -10.52
CA TYR A 245 -13.88 -12.83 -9.58
C TYR A 245 -15.29 -12.52 -9.04
N ASN A 246 -16.26 -13.33 -9.44
CA ASN A 246 -17.61 -13.32 -8.90
C ASN A 246 -17.72 -14.49 -7.93
N PRO A 247 -17.55 -14.28 -6.61
CA PRO A 247 -17.80 -15.34 -5.64
C PRO A 247 -19.29 -15.72 -5.73
N ARG A 248 -19.58 -16.94 -6.13
CA ARG A 248 -20.92 -17.52 -6.00
C ARG A 248 -21.14 -18.07 -4.62
#